data_69a23800fedefa6be01130a5f7c257a4
#
_entry.id   69a23800fedefa6be01130a5f7c257a4
#
_cell.length_a   1.000
_cell.length_b   1.000
_cell.length_c   1.000
_cell.angle_alpha   90.00
_cell.angle_beta   90.00
_cell.angle_gamma   90.00
#
_symmetry.space_group_name_H-M   'P 1'
#
loop_
_entity.id
_entity.type
_entity.pdbx_description
1 polymer ?
#
loop_
_entity_poly.entity_id
_entity_poly.type
_entity_poly.pdbx_seq_one_letter_code
_entity_poly.pdbx_strand_id
1 'polypeptide(L)'
;MLTAKLFGVRVEKFYLFFDPWFHLFEFKPKNSDTTYGIGWLPLGGYCKISGMVDESMDTEQLKGDPQPWEFRTKPAWQRLIIMVAGVTVNLLLALFIYSMIMFHWGEDYIATKDMTLGMKFNQEAKSYGFRDHDILLGTDRGAFREYSGDVYRDISKAKYCDVLRHGKQVRVSLPGKINMLEMVQSTPRFMEPFMVNEVDTVLKRIPVAEDSKDSIVSPAWQMQLKKGDVIVALNGKPLDSYNSYKDATGHIADAMTAAKTRDDSLRLRTVTVAVKRAATGKVDTLSTTLTKDLLMGYAPVNPLASYKNTHISYNFLKSFPAGVKYGFDVLGGYISDMRYVFSPQGVKSLGGFGAIGSLFPDKWDWHAFWMMTAFLSIILAFMNILPIPALDGGFVLFLFYEIITGRKPSDKFMEYAEIVGIGFLLLLMIVANLNDILRWLGYM
;
A
#
# COMPACT_ATOMS: atom_id res chain seq x y z
N MET A 1 25.05 14.20 6.70
CA MET A 1 26.16 14.41 7.64
C MET A 1 27.53 14.00 7.07
N LEU A 2 27.79 12.73 6.70
CA LEU A 2 29.13 12.27 6.25
C LEU A 2 29.63 13.05 5.03
N THR A 3 28.83 13.24 4.01
CA THR A 3 29.15 14.00 2.80
C THR A 3 29.42 15.48 3.09
N ALA A 4 28.67 16.09 4.00
CA ALA A 4 28.93 17.47 4.44
C ALA A 4 30.33 17.59 5.07
N LYS A 5 30.66 16.68 5.99
CA LYS A 5 32.02 16.66 6.62
C LYS A 5 33.12 16.38 5.59
N LEU A 6 32.88 15.52 4.59
CA LEU A 6 33.85 15.22 3.53
C LEU A 6 34.23 16.47 2.71
N PHE A 7 33.25 17.35 2.46
CA PHE A 7 33.46 18.62 1.76
C PHE A 7 33.80 19.80 2.70
N GLY A 8 34.10 19.52 3.96
CA GLY A 8 34.49 20.56 4.94
C GLY A 8 33.31 21.50 5.27
N VAL A 9 32.09 21.00 5.22
CA VAL A 9 30.93 21.73 5.71
C VAL A 9 30.66 21.35 7.15
N ARG A 10 30.45 22.33 8.00
CA ARG A 10 30.17 22.13 9.43
C ARG A 10 28.76 21.60 9.62
N VAL A 11 28.64 20.53 10.40
CA VAL A 11 27.36 19.99 10.87
C VAL A 11 27.20 20.38 12.33
N GLU A 12 26.17 21.11 12.65
CA GLU A 12 25.92 21.64 14.00
C GLU A 12 25.25 20.63 14.89
N LYS A 13 24.11 20.05 14.37
CA LYS A 13 23.31 19.08 15.10
C LYS A 13 23.04 17.85 14.25
N PHE A 14 23.02 16.69 14.88
CA PHE A 14 22.54 15.44 14.32
C PHE A 14 21.65 14.74 15.35
N TYR A 15 20.35 14.77 15.13
CA TYR A 15 19.36 14.26 16.06
C TYR A 15 18.53 13.14 15.44
N LEU A 16 18.30 12.08 16.23
CA LEU A 16 17.54 10.93 15.79
C LEU A 16 16.03 11.23 15.72
N PHE A 17 15.51 12.06 16.64
CA PHE A 17 14.15 12.56 16.66
C PHE A 17 14.16 14.08 16.81
N PHE A 18 13.03 14.73 16.48
CA PHE A 18 12.90 16.16 16.70
C PHE A 18 12.93 16.51 18.17
N ASP A 19 13.56 17.64 18.50
CA ASP A 19 13.73 18.16 19.85
C ASP A 19 13.06 19.53 20.07
N PRO A 20 11.80 19.76 19.64
CA PRO A 20 11.13 21.01 19.94
C PRO A 20 11.02 21.16 21.46
N TRP A 21 11.55 22.28 21.98
CA TRP A 21 11.61 22.69 23.38
C TRP A 21 12.62 21.93 24.25
N PHE A 22 12.78 20.59 24.15
CA PHE A 22 13.73 19.81 24.92
C PHE A 22 14.20 18.55 24.20
N HIS A 23 15.29 17.98 24.63
CA HIS A 23 15.84 16.71 24.15
C HIS A 23 15.91 15.68 25.28
N LEU A 24 15.87 14.40 24.95
CA LEU A 24 16.01 13.29 25.92
C LEU A 24 17.47 13.05 26.25
N PHE A 25 18.32 13.15 25.24
CA PHE A 25 19.76 12.93 25.36
C PHE A 25 20.52 13.83 24.41
N GLU A 26 21.63 14.41 24.88
CA GLU A 26 22.52 15.20 24.04
C GLU A 26 23.99 14.89 24.43
N PHE A 27 24.84 14.74 23.43
CA PHE A 27 26.24 14.49 23.58
C PHE A 27 27.06 15.24 22.53
N LYS A 28 28.07 15.99 22.98
CA LYS A 28 29.03 16.68 22.11
C LYS A 28 30.44 16.17 22.37
N PRO A 29 31.06 15.45 21.39
CA PRO A 29 32.44 15.02 21.52
C PRO A 29 33.40 16.21 21.62
N LYS A 30 34.45 16.13 22.48
CA LYS A 30 35.40 17.22 22.71
C LYS A 30 36.09 17.76 21.45
N ASN A 31 36.23 16.91 20.42
CA ASN A 31 36.90 17.25 19.15
C ASN A 31 35.93 17.34 17.97
N SER A 32 34.66 17.59 18.20
CA SER A 32 33.64 17.67 17.15
C SER A 32 32.82 18.94 17.28
N ASP A 33 32.56 19.59 16.14
CA ASP A 33 31.62 20.70 16.08
C ASP A 33 30.16 20.22 16.12
N THR A 34 29.93 18.90 15.92
CA THR A 34 28.61 18.32 15.84
C THR A 34 28.11 17.89 17.21
N THR A 35 26.93 18.33 17.55
CA THR A 35 26.15 17.84 18.70
C THR A 35 25.24 16.69 18.24
N TYR A 36 25.34 15.57 18.94
CA TYR A 36 24.49 14.39 18.68
C TYR A 36 23.42 14.29 19.75
N GLY A 37 22.18 13.99 19.36
CA GLY A 37 21.11 13.91 20.35
C GLY A 37 19.97 13.00 19.94
N ILE A 38 19.09 12.78 20.91
CA ILE A 38 17.79 12.11 20.73
C ILE A 38 16.72 13.09 21.22
N GLY A 39 15.88 13.55 20.31
CA GLY A 39 14.69 14.33 20.63
C GLY A 39 13.61 13.47 21.27
N TRP A 40 12.54 14.07 21.71
CA TRP A 40 11.42 13.38 22.32
C TRP A 40 10.30 13.07 21.33
N LEU A 41 10.27 13.76 20.17
CA LEU A 41 9.17 13.66 19.19
C LEU A 41 9.57 12.72 18.03
N PRO A 42 9.05 11.47 17.97
CA PRO A 42 9.48 10.45 17.02
C PRO A 42 8.86 10.64 15.61
N LEU A 43 8.84 11.88 15.09
CA LEU A 43 8.34 12.20 13.76
C LEU A 43 9.44 12.27 12.69
N GLY A 44 10.67 11.91 13.04
CA GLY A 44 11.83 11.93 12.16
C GLY A 44 13.05 12.50 12.85
N GLY A 45 14.23 12.37 12.23
CA GLY A 45 15.47 12.98 12.68
C GLY A 45 15.89 14.10 11.76
N TYR A 46 16.84 14.92 12.20
CA TYR A 46 17.35 16.02 11.38
C TYR A 46 18.86 16.18 11.50
N CYS A 47 19.45 16.84 10.50
CA CYS A 47 20.86 17.14 10.43
C CYS A 47 21.02 18.63 10.10
N LYS A 48 21.28 19.47 11.12
CA LYS A 48 21.50 20.92 10.92
C LYS A 48 22.88 21.17 10.35
N ILE A 49 22.91 21.76 9.15
CA ILE A 49 24.12 22.07 8.40
C ILE A 49 24.33 23.59 8.41
N SER A 50 25.52 24.05 8.78
CA SER A 50 25.83 25.50 8.84
C SER A 50 25.67 26.17 7.46
N GLY A 51 24.97 27.31 7.43
CA GLY A 51 24.78 28.12 6.22
C GLY A 51 23.79 27.51 5.23
N MET A 52 22.89 26.67 5.70
CA MET A 52 21.75 26.13 4.96
C MET A 52 20.46 26.52 5.69
N VAL A 53 19.45 26.96 4.96
CA VAL A 53 18.08 27.06 5.46
C VAL A 53 17.55 25.63 5.48
N ASP A 54 17.24 25.14 6.65
CA ASP A 54 16.62 23.84 6.86
C ASP A 54 15.14 24.00 7.27
N GLU A 55 14.50 22.92 7.58
CA GLU A 55 13.09 22.88 8.03
C GLU A 55 12.82 23.72 9.29
N SER A 56 13.88 24.15 10.02
CA SER A 56 13.75 25.03 11.17
C SER A 56 13.51 26.49 10.79
N MET A 57 13.63 26.86 9.50
CA MET A 57 13.56 28.22 8.97
C MET A 57 14.48 29.23 9.69
N ASP A 58 15.58 28.75 10.25
CA ASP A 58 16.58 29.58 10.94
C ASP A 58 17.39 30.40 9.93
N THR A 59 16.87 31.56 9.54
CA THR A 59 17.55 32.49 8.64
C THR A 59 18.54 33.41 9.35
N GLU A 60 18.61 33.38 10.68
CA GLU A 60 19.54 34.26 11.44
C GLU A 60 21.01 33.97 11.11
N GLN A 61 21.34 32.70 10.86
CA GLN A 61 22.67 32.30 10.42
C GLN A 61 23.10 32.89 9.08
N LEU A 62 22.17 33.31 8.24
CA LEU A 62 22.46 33.88 6.93
C LEU A 62 22.74 35.36 6.95
N LYS A 63 22.48 36.07 8.07
CA LYS A 63 22.69 37.51 8.21
C LYS A 63 24.18 37.91 8.35
N GLY A 64 25.05 36.96 8.69
CA GLY A 64 26.49 37.19 8.80
C GLY A 64 27.25 37.00 7.49
N ASP A 65 28.52 37.42 7.47
CA ASP A 65 29.40 37.17 6.33
C ASP A 65 29.61 35.67 6.12
N PRO A 66 29.56 35.20 4.86
CA PRO A 66 29.70 33.77 4.53
C PRO A 66 31.02 33.20 5.00
N GLN A 67 30.99 32.13 5.79
CA GLN A 67 32.17 31.46 6.31
C GLN A 67 32.61 30.29 5.42
N PRO A 68 33.91 29.98 5.30
CA PRO A 68 34.40 28.91 4.42
C PRO A 68 33.84 27.50 4.72
N TRP A 69 33.35 27.28 5.93
CA TRP A 69 32.76 26.01 6.36
C TRP A 69 31.24 25.94 6.20
N GLU A 70 30.62 26.96 5.60
CA GLU A 70 29.18 26.97 5.38
C GLU A 70 28.81 26.33 4.05
N PHE A 71 27.61 25.70 4.00
CA PHE A 71 27.04 25.08 2.81
C PHE A 71 26.94 26.05 1.63
N ARG A 72 26.50 27.29 1.87
CA ARG A 72 26.31 28.33 0.83
C ARG A 72 27.60 28.75 0.12
N THR A 73 28.78 28.51 0.70
CA THR A 73 30.07 28.88 0.12
C THR A 73 30.66 27.78 -0.78
N LYS A 74 30.09 26.58 -0.76
CA LYS A 74 30.61 25.46 -1.54
C LYS A 74 30.15 25.53 -2.99
N PRO A 75 30.93 24.99 -3.94
CA PRO A 75 30.51 24.85 -5.34
C PRO A 75 29.19 24.10 -5.46
N ALA A 76 28.37 24.44 -6.49
CA ALA A 76 27.04 23.86 -6.67
C ALA A 76 27.05 22.32 -6.73
N TRP A 77 28.06 21.69 -7.36
CA TRP A 77 28.18 20.23 -7.42
C TRP A 77 28.41 19.57 -6.06
N GLN A 78 29.18 20.21 -5.13
CA GLN A 78 29.36 19.68 -3.78
C GLN A 78 28.07 19.79 -2.97
N ARG A 79 27.36 20.91 -3.10
CA ARG A 79 26.04 21.11 -2.50
C ARG A 79 25.03 20.08 -3.01
N LEU A 80 25.04 19.80 -4.30
CA LEU A 80 24.18 18.78 -4.91
C LEU A 80 24.46 17.38 -4.31
N ILE A 81 25.72 16.98 -4.18
CA ILE A 81 26.05 15.68 -3.57
C ILE A 81 25.60 15.61 -2.12
N ILE A 82 25.73 16.71 -1.35
CA ILE A 82 25.29 16.75 0.05
C ILE A 82 23.76 16.53 0.13
N MET A 83 22.98 17.19 -0.73
CA MET A 83 21.52 17.08 -0.75
C MET A 83 21.05 15.67 -1.19
N VAL A 84 21.63 15.15 -2.26
CA VAL A 84 21.22 13.83 -2.80
C VAL A 84 21.67 12.69 -1.88
N ALA A 85 22.65 12.90 -0.99
CA ALA A 85 23.19 11.84 -0.13
C ALA A 85 22.13 11.22 0.80
N GLY A 86 21.17 12.00 1.31
CA GLY A 86 20.08 11.51 2.16
C GLY A 86 19.19 10.52 1.39
N VAL A 87 18.73 10.95 0.23
CA VAL A 87 17.93 10.14 -0.70
C VAL A 87 18.66 8.86 -1.10
N THR A 88 19.95 8.97 -1.42
CA THR A 88 20.79 7.83 -1.82
C THR A 88 20.89 6.80 -0.68
N VAL A 89 21.09 7.24 0.56
CA VAL A 89 21.18 6.33 1.71
C VAL A 89 19.85 5.61 1.93
N ASN A 90 18.72 6.29 1.84
CA ASN A 90 17.41 5.67 1.97
C ASN A 90 17.18 4.60 0.87
N LEU A 91 17.55 4.91 -0.38
CA LEU A 91 17.46 3.94 -1.46
C LEU A 91 18.36 2.73 -1.22
N LEU A 92 19.64 2.95 -0.88
CA LEU A 92 20.58 1.87 -0.60
C LEU A 92 20.16 1.02 0.59
N LEU A 93 19.61 1.64 1.63
CA LEU A 93 19.07 0.93 2.80
C LEU A 93 17.91 0.03 2.41
N ALA A 94 16.96 0.53 1.62
CA ALA A 94 15.84 -0.26 1.14
C ALA A 94 16.31 -1.46 0.32
N LEU A 95 17.21 -1.25 -0.65
CA LEU A 95 17.76 -2.31 -1.49
C LEU A 95 18.52 -3.35 -0.65
N PHE A 96 19.26 -2.92 0.36
CA PHE A 96 19.96 -3.80 1.28
C PHE A 96 18.97 -4.63 2.11
N ILE A 97 17.93 -4.01 2.69
CA ILE A 97 16.91 -4.72 3.47
C ILE A 97 16.19 -5.75 2.59
N TYR A 98 15.75 -5.38 1.38
CA TYR A 98 15.14 -6.35 0.46
C TYR A 98 16.08 -7.51 0.12
N SER A 99 17.38 -7.23 -0.06
CA SER A 99 18.37 -8.28 -0.28
C SER A 99 18.49 -9.23 0.91
N MET A 100 18.45 -8.70 2.12
CA MET A 100 18.48 -9.53 3.35
C MET A 100 17.19 -10.32 3.56
N ILE A 101 16.04 -9.76 3.17
CA ILE A 101 14.76 -10.49 3.14
C ILE A 101 14.84 -11.67 2.17
N MET A 102 15.33 -11.46 0.95
CA MET A 102 15.52 -12.52 -0.04
C MET A 102 16.52 -13.59 0.45
N PHE A 103 17.53 -13.20 1.20
CA PHE A 103 18.48 -14.14 1.80
C PHE A 103 17.88 -14.98 2.91
N HIS A 104 17.11 -14.35 3.81
CA HIS A 104 16.62 -15.03 5.03
C HIS A 104 15.32 -15.81 4.81
N TRP A 105 14.35 -15.22 4.09
CA TRP A 105 13.02 -15.81 3.86
C TRP A 105 12.85 -16.36 2.45
N GLY A 106 13.68 -15.92 1.50
CA GLY A 106 13.45 -16.25 0.09
C GLY A 106 12.28 -15.48 -0.51
N GLU A 107 11.69 -16.04 -1.53
CA GLU A 107 10.55 -15.50 -2.25
C GLU A 107 9.48 -16.59 -2.42
N ASP A 108 8.28 -16.31 -1.95
CA ASP A 108 7.13 -17.18 -2.07
C ASP A 108 6.09 -16.56 -2.99
N TYR A 109 5.64 -17.29 -4.00
CA TYR A 109 4.58 -16.85 -4.88
C TYR A 109 3.76 -17.99 -5.47
N ILE A 110 2.52 -17.68 -5.84
CA ILE A 110 1.64 -18.56 -6.61
C ILE A 110 1.65 -18.08 -8.06
N ALA A 111 2.15 -18.92 -8.96
CA ALA A 111 2.17 -18.57 -10.37
C ALA A 111 0.73 -18.47 -10.91
N THR A 112 0.44 -17.42 -11.68
CA THR A 112 -0.93 -17.22 -12.24
C THR A 112 -1.41 -18.40 -13.04
N LYS A 113 -0.52 -19.08 -13.78
CA LYS A 113 -0.82 -20.30 -14.55
C LYS A 113 -1.24 -21.50 -13.68
N ASP A 114 -0.84 -21.53 -12.40
CA ASP A 114 -1.15 -22.62 -11.45
C ASP A 114 -2.46 -22.36 -10.69
N MET A 115 -3.10 -21.21 -10.92
CA MET A 115 -4.41 -20.85 -10.36
C MET A 115 -5.53 -21.54 -11.18
N THR A 116 -5.67 -22.85 -11.00
CA THR A 116 -6.49 -23.72 -11.86
C THR A 116 -8.00 -23.40 -11.85
N LEU A 117 -8.52 -22.78 -10.79
CA LEU A 117 -9.91 -22.30 -10.74
C LEU A 117 -10.12 -20.99 -11.54
N GLY A 118 -9.02 -20.32 -11.93
CA GLY A 118 -9.05 -19.06 -12.64
C GLY A 118 -9.58 -17.90 -11.80
N MET A 119 -10.11 -16.91 -12.49
CA MET A 119 -10.59 -15.65 -11.89
C MET A 119 -12.11 -15.53 -11.99
N LYS A 120 -12.71 -14.81 -11.06
CA LYS A 120 -14.06 -14.25 -11.14
C LYS A 120 -13.96 -12.83 -11.64
N PHE A 121 -14.83 -12.44 -12.56
CA PHE A 121 -14.83 -11.13 -13.20
C PHE A 121 -16.18 -10.42 -12.98
N ASN A 122 -16.12 -9.09 -12.83
CA ASN A 122 -17.32 -8.26 -12.79
C ASN A 122 -17.90 -8.03 -14.19
N GLN A 123 -19.02 -7.28 -14.28
CA GLN A 123 -19.70 -7.03 -15.55
C GLN A 123 -18.86 -6.19 -16.52
N GLU A 124 -18.05 -5.24 -16.01
CA GLU A 124 -17.15 -4.43 -16.83
C GLU A 124 -16.09 -5.31 -17.50
N ALA A 125 -15.40 -6.15 -16.73
CA ALA A 125 -14.42 -7.08 -17.27
C ALA A 125 -15.04 -8.04 -18.30
N LYS A 126 -16.27 -8.53 -18.03
CA LYS A 126 -17.01 -9.39 -18.95
C LYS A 126 -17.39 -8.66 -20.25
N SER A 127 -17.64 -7.35 -20.20
CA SER A 127 -17.91 -6.55 -21.41
C SER A 127 -16.70 -6.48 -22.36
N TYR A 128 -15.48 -6.58 -21.84
CA TYR A 128 -14.26 -6.71 -22.65
C TYR A 128 -14.03 -8.13 -23.20
N GLY A 129 -14.78 -9.11 -22.71
CA GLY A 129 -14.70 -10.50 -23.18
C GLY A 129 -14.03 -11.48 -22.21
N PHE A 130 -13.66 -11.07 -21.01
CA PHE A 130 -13.28 -11.99 -19.94
C PHE A 130 -14.47 -12.89 -19.55
N ARG A 131 -14.19 -14.09 -19.08
CA ARG A 131 -15.18 -15.03 -18.54
C ARG A 131 -14.68 -15.59 -17.22
N ASP A 132 -15.64 -15.91 -16.34
CA ASP A 132 -15.30 -16.61 -15.09
C ASP A 132 -14.55 -17.90 -15.42
N HIS A 133 -13.57 -18.23 -14.57
CA HIS A 133 -12.60 -19.33 -14.72
C HIS A 133 -11.51 -19.11 -15.78
N ASP A 134 -11.40 -17.95 -16.40
CA ASP A 134 -10.23 -17.64 -17.21
C ASP A 134 -8.98 -17.59 -16.32
N ILE A 135 -7.91 -18.29 -16.72
CA ILE A 135 -6.60 -18.24 -16.06
C ILE A 135 -5.76 -17.21 -16.81
N LEU A 136 -5.23 -16.22 -16.09
CA LEU A 136 -4.46 -15.14 -16.67
C LEU A 136 -3.07 -15.62 -17.09
N LEU A 137 -2.67 -15.37 -18.32
CA LEU A 137 -1.34 -15.75 -18.85
C LEU A 137 -0.40 -14.55 -18.99
N GLY A 138 -0.91 -13.41 -19.47
CA GLY A 138 -0.10 -12.22 -19.70
C GLY A 138 -0.80 -11.19 -20.58
N THR A 139 -0.08 -10.12 -20.91
CA THR A 139 -0.54 -9.03 -21.76
C THR A 139 0.47 -8.75 -22.87
N ASP A 140 0.21 -7.73 -23.71
CA ASP A 140 1.20 -7.18 -24.64
C ASP A 140 2.45 -6.60 -23.95
N ARG A 141 2.43 -6.51 -22.60
CA ARG A 141 3.53 -6.01 -21.78
C ARG A 141 4.42 -7.14 -21.23
N GLY A 142 3.95 -8.38 -21.27
CA GLY A 142 4.67 -9.56 -20.81
C GLY A 142 3.77 -10.63 -20.22
N ALA A 143 4.37 -11.79 -19.96
CA ALA A 143 3.69 -12.89 -19.25
C ALA A 143 3.59 -12.58 -17.75
N PHE A 144 2.47 -12.94 -17.14
CA PHE A 144 2.31 -12.85 -15.71
C PHE A 144 3.09 -13.98 -15.01
N ARG A 145 3.91 -13.60 -14.05
CA ARG A 145 4.61 -14.56 -13.21
C ARG A 145 3.71 -15.02 -12.05
N GLU A 146 3.13 -14.06 -11.36
CA GLU A 146 2.36 -14.27 -10.14
C GLU A 146 1.13 -13.36 -10.10
N TYR A 147 0.16 -13.72 -9.30
CA TYR A 147 -1.01 -12.88 -9.05
C TYR A 147 -0.67 -11.84 -7.96
N SER A 148 -0.49 -10.61 -8.40
CA SER A 148 -0.14 -9.47 -7.55
C SER A 148 -0.84 -8.20 -8.03
N GLY A 149 -0.59 -7.09 -7.36
CA GLY A 149 -1.06 -5.76 -7.80
C GLY A 149 -0.56 -5.36 -9.20
N ASP A 150 0.56 -5.92 -9.65
CA ASP A 150 1.12 -5.67 -10.98
C ASP A 150 0.21 -6.20 -12.10
N VAL A 151 -0.53 -7.28 -11.86
CA VAL A 151 -1.49 -7.82 -12.82
C VAL A 151 -2.57 -6.77 -13.14
N TYR A 152 -3.12 -6.09 -12.12
CA TYR A 152 -4.07 -4.98 -12.33
C TYR A 152 -3.42 -3.81 -13.06
N ARG A 153 -2.19 -3.47 -12.70
CA ARG A 153 -1.41 -2.38 -13.30
C ARG A 153 -1.13 -2.64 -14.78
N ASP A 154 -0.79 -3.87 -15.13
CA ASP A 154 -0.52 -4.25 -16.51
C ASP A 154 -1.80 -4.33 -17.34
N ILE A 155 -2.86 -4.97 -16.85
CA ILE A 155 -4.16 -5.03 -17.53
C ILE A 155 -4.70 -3.62 -17.77
N SER A 156 -4.56 -2.70 -16.81
CA SER A 156 -5.05 -1.32 -16.94
C SER A 156 -4.47 -0.55 -18.13
N LYS A 157 -3.30 -0.96 -18.62
CA LYS A 157 -2.54 -0.30 -19.68
C LYS A 157 -2.43 -1.13 -20.96
N ALA A 158 -2.88 -2.38 -20.92
CA ALA A 158 -2.69 -3.34 -22.00
C ALA A 158 -3.68 -3.12 -23.14
N LYS A 159 -3.28 -3.49 -24.34
CA LYS A 159 -4.13 -3.55 -25.53
C LYS A 159 -4.87 -4.89 -25.63
N TYR A 160 -4.32 -5.92 -25.01
CA TYR A 160 -4.95 -7.24 -24.91
C TYR A 160 -4.41 -8.00 -23.69
N CYS A 161 -5.19 -8.98 -23.24
CA CYS A 161 -4.78 -9.95 -22.25
C CYS A 161 -4.98 -11.37 -22.82
N ASP A 162 -3.95 -12.19 -22.74
CA ASP A 162 -4.04 -13.60 -23.09
C ASP A 162 -4.47 -14.40 -21.86
N VAL A 163 -5.48 -15.24 -22.02
CA VAL A 163 -6.03 -16.09 -20.96
C VAL A 163 -6.12 -17.55 -21.44
N LEU A 164 -6.07 -18.48 -20.48
CA LEU A 164 -6.38 -19.89 -20.74
C LEU A 164 -7.85 -20.16 -20.39
N ARG A 165 -8.66 -20.45 -21.39
CA ARG A 165 -10.09 -20.71 -21.27
C ARG A 165 -10.37 -22.14 -21.73
N HIS A 166 -10.85 -23.01 -20.83
CA HIS A 166 -11.11 -24.43 -21.14
C HIS A 166 -9.92 -25.12 -21.85
N GLY A 167 -8.70 -24.84 -21.39
CA GLY A 167 -7.48 -25.41 -21.95
C GLY A 167 -7.01 -24.78 -23.28
N LYS A 168 -7.70 -23.77 -23.81
CA LYS A 168 -7.32 -23.04 -25.03
C LYS A 168 -6.89 -21.60 -24.69
N GLN A 169 -5.81 -21.16 -25.29
CA GLN A 169 -5.41 -19.76 -25.19
C GLN A 169 -6.37 -18.88 -26.00
N VAL A 170 -6.89 -17.86 -25.35
CA VAL A 170 -7.82 -16.87 -25.93
C VAL A 170 -7.26 -15.49 -25.68
N ARG A 171 -7.33 -14.63 -26.68
CA ARG A 171 -6.93 -13.23 -26.57
C ARG A 171 -8.16 -12.36 -26.32
N VAL A 172 -8.13 -11.62 -25.22
CA VAL A 172 -9.16 -10.65 -24.84
C VAL A 172 -8.63 -9.26 -25.18
N SER A 173 -9.33 -8.52 -26.06
CA SER A 173 -8.96 -7.16 -26.45
C SER A 173 -9.32 -6.17 -25.35
N LEU A 174 -8.45 -5.21 -25.10
CA LEU A 174 -8.60 -4.19 -24.05
C LEU A 174 -8.49 -2.79 -24.64
N PRO A 175 -9.11 -1.77 -24.02
CA PRO A 175 -9.09 -0.39 -24.54
C PRO A 175 -7.74 0.31 -24.38
N GLY A 176 -6.74 -0.31 -23.74
CA GLY A 176 -5.42 0.26 -23.48
C GLY A 176 -5.36 1.31 -22.37
N LYS A 177 -6.49 1.71 -21.83
CA LYS A 177 -6.63 2.63 -20.69
C LYS A 177 -7.86 2.25 -19.87
N ILE A 178 -7.66 1.53 -18.79
CA ILE A 178 -8.68 1.25 -17.78
C ILE A 178 -8.22 1.93 -16.48
N ASN A 179 -9.15 2.48 -15.70
CA ASN A 179 -8.78 3.07 -14.42
C ASN A 179 -8.46 1.96 -13.41
N MET A 180 -7.19 1.80 -13.06
CA MET A 180 -6.73 0.76 -12.13
C MET A 180 -7.38 0.89 -10.74
N LEU A 181 -7.60 2.12 -10.25
CA LEU A 181 -8.25 2.32 -8.95
C LEU A 181 -9.70 1.84 -8.98
N GLU A 182 -10.43 2.09 -10.06
CA GLU A 182 -11.79 1.57 -10.24
C GLU A 182 -11.78 0.05 -10.32
N MET A 183 -10.81 -0.55 -11.04
CA MET A 183 -10.68 -2.01 -11.09
C MET A 183 -10.52 -2.65 -9.70
N VAL A 184 -9.75 -2.00 -8.80
CA VAL A 184 -9.45 -2.53 -7.46
C VAL A 184 -10.55 -2.21 -6.45
N GLN A 185 -11.17 -1.03 -6.56
CA GLN A 185 -12.15 -0.51 -5.59
C GLN A 185 -13.60 -0.81 -5.94
N SER A 186 -13.89 -1.22 -7.19
CA SER A 186 -15.25 -1.58 -7.59
C SER A 186 -15.81 -2.74 -6.75
N THR A 187 -17.11 -2.70 -6.52
CA THR A 187 -17.85 -3.79 -5.87
C THR A 187 -18.95 -4.28 -6.83
N PRO A 188 -18.83 -5.50 -7.39
CA PRO A 188 -17.69 -6.46 -7.30
C PRO A 188 -16.41 -5.93 -7.96
N ARG A 189 -15.25 -6.42 -7.50
CA ARG A 189 -13.94 -6.08 -8.10
C ARG A 189 -13.88 -6.49 -9.56
N PHE A 190 -13.11 -5.77 -10.36
CA PHE A 190 -12.90 -6.08 -11.78
C PHE A 190 -12.52 -7.54 -12.00
N MET A 191 -11.62 -8.05 -11.19
CA MET A 191 -11.25 -9.47 -11.12
C MET A 191 -10.81 -9.83 -9.70
N GLU A 192 -11.04 -11.08 -9.32
CA GLU A 192 -10.51 -11.67 -8.09
C GLU A 192 -10.37 -13.19 -8.27
N PRO A 193 -9.52 -13.87 -7.48
CA PRO A 193 -9.43 -15.33 -7.55
C PRO A 193 -10.81 -15.97 -7.36
N PHE A 194 -11.14 -16.94 -8.21
CA PHE A 194 -12.40 -17.66 -8.09
C PHE A 194 -12.37 -18.51 -6.82
N MET A 195 -13.37 -18.33 -5.96
CA MET A 195 -13.49 -19.06 -4.69
C MET A 195 -14.77 -19.89 -4.71
N VAL A 196 -14.62 -21.20 -4.55
CA VAL A 196 -15.76 -22.09 -4.37
C VAL A 196 -16.46 -21.75 -3.04
N ASN A 197 -17.79 -21.76 -3.02
CA ASN A 197 -18.55 -21.49 -1.80
C ASN A 197 -18.72 -22.75 -0.96
N GLU A 198 -17.64 -23.47 -0.75
CA GLU A 198 -17.55 -24.68 0.06
C GLU A 198 -17.07 -24.32 1.47
N VAL A 199 -17.74 -24.87 2.47
CA VAL A 199 -17.41 -24.63 3.89
C VAL A 199 -16.15 -25.41 4.28
N ASP A 200 -15.11 -24.70 4.69
CA ASP A 200 -13.92 -25.31 5.32
C ASP A 200 -14.06 -25.38 6.83
N THR A 201 -14.41 -24.26 7.46
CA THR A 201 -14.47 -24.15 8.91
C THR A 201 -15.78 -23.44 9.33
N VAL A 202 -16.39 -23.92 10.42
CA VAL A 202 -17.55 -23.29 11.06
C VAL A 202 -17.18 -22.80 12.44
N LEU A 203 -17.35 -21.51 12.68
CA LEU A 203 -17.10 -20.90 13.97
C LEU A 203 -18.34 -21.07 14.86
N LYS A 204 -18.18 -21.62 16.07
CA LYS A 204 -19.29 -21.79 17.01
C LYS A 204 -19.84 -20.45 17.50
N ARG A 205 -18.96 -19.49 17.74
CA ARG A 205 -19.33 -18.14 18.20
C ARG A 205 -18.59 -17.11 17.34
N ILE A 206 -19.27 -16.01 17.07
CA ILE A 206 -18.72 -14.86 16.33
C ILE A 206 -19.11 -13.56 17.05
N PRO A 207 -18.36 -12.47 16.91
CA PRO A 207 -18.75 -11.19 17.49
C PRO A 207 -20.11 -10.71 16.94
N VAL A 208 -20.84 -9.96 17.74
CA VAL A 208 -22.13 -9.37 17.34
C VAL A 208 -21.94 -8.30 16.28
N ALA A 209 -20.83 -7.58 16.35
CA ALA A 209 -20.31 -6.60 15.40
C ALA A 209 -18.79 -6.60 15.49
N GLU A 210 -18.10 -6.07 14.48
CA GLU A 210 -16.64 -6.14 14.32
C GLU A 210 -15.88 -5.68 15.57
N ASP A 211 -16.32 -4.60 16.21
CA ASP A 211 -15.71 -4.03 17.43
C ASP A 211 -16.37 -4.51 18.75
N SER A 212 -17.27 -5.48 18.69
CA SER A 212 -18.00 -5.94 19.87
C SER A 212 -17.23 -7.01 20.65
N LYS A 213 -17.12 -6.82 21.97
CA LYS A 213 -16.67 -7.89 22.89
C LYS A 213 -17.72 -8.97 23.08
N ASP A 214 -18.98 -8.70 22.78
CA ASP A 214 -20.08 -9.65 22.89
C ASP A 214 -20.06 -10.59 21.70
N SER A 215 -20.27 -11.88 21.96
CA SER A 215 -20.31 -12.91 20.92
C SER A 215 -21.63 -13.68 20.96
N ILE A 216 -22.12 -14.05 19.80
CA ILE A 216 -23.31 -14.88 19.62
C ILE A 216 -22.95 -16.24 19.04
N VAL A 217 -23.85 -17.19 19.18
CA VAL A 217 -23.75 -18.46 18.43
C VAL A 217 -23.94 -18.12 16.95
N SER A 218 -23.00 -18.56 16.13
CA SER A 218 -23.00 -18.19 14.73
C SER A 218 -24.20 -18.78 13.96
N PRO A 219 -24.74 -18.06 12.97
CA PRO A 219 -25.77 -18.58 12.07
C PRO A 219 -25.37 -19.90 11.40
N ALA A 220 -24.13 -20.03 10.97
CA ALA A 220 -23.60 -21.26 10.36
C ALA A 220 -23.66 -22.46 11.32
N TRP A 221 -23.32 -22.24 12.59
CA TRP A 221 -23.42 -23.29 13.63
C TRP A 221 -24.87 -23.68 13.91
N GLN A 222 -25.78 -22.69 13.99
CA GLN A 222 -27.20 -22.95 14.19
C GLN A 222 -27.82 -23.75 13.04
N MET A 223 -27.41 -23.48 11.79
CA MET A 223 -27.80 -24.24 10.59
C MET A 223 -27.10 -25.61 10.48
N GLN A 224 -26.25 -25.96 11.44
CA GLN A 224 -25.48 -27.20 11.45
C GLN A 224 -24.65 -27.39 10.16
N LEU A 225 -24.06 -26.30 9.66
CA LEU A 225 -23.12 -26.40 8.54
C LEU A 225 -21.90 -27.25 8.95
N LYS A 226 -21.40 -28.02 8.01
CA LYS A 226 -20.21 -28.89 8.19
C LYS A 226 -19.21 -28.64 7.08
N LYS A 227 -17.97 -28.99 7.35
CA LYS A 227 -16.91 -28.98 6.32
C LYS A 227 -17.35 -29.79 5.10
N GLY A 228 -17.15 -29.22 3.92
CA GLY A 228 -17.55 -29.78 2.62
C GLY A 228 -18.97 -29.44 2.19
N ASP A 229 -19.82 -28.86 3.05
CA ASP A 229 -21.11 -28.33 2.62
C ASP A 229 -20.90 -27.16 1.66
N VAL A 230 -21.74 -27.06 0.63
CA VAL A 230 -21.66 -25.96 -0.37
C VAL A 230 -22.90 -25.10 -0.30
N ILE A 231 -22.73 -23.79 -0.10
CA ILE A 231 -23.83 -22.84 -0.14
C ILE A 231 -24.11 -22.49 -1.60
N VAL A 232 -25.28 -22.87 -2.09
CA VAL A 232 -25.65 -22.80 -3.51
C VAL A 232 -26.68 -21.74 -3.85
N ALA A 233 -27.38 -21.17 -2.85
CA ALA A 233 -28.25 -20.01 -3.07
C ALA A 233 -28.44 -19.19 -1.80
N LEU A 234 -28.72 -17.89 -1.98
CA LEU A 234 -29.09 -16.93 -0.93
C LEU A 234 -30.37 -16.21 -1.38
N ASN A 235 -31.41 -16.22 -0.53
CA ASN A 235 -32.72 -15.62 -0.84
C ASN A 235 -33.29 -16.08 -2.20
N GLY A 236 -33.12 -17.35 -2.52
CA GLY A 236 -33.59 -17.95 -3.80
C GLY A 236 -32.71 -17.60 -5.02
N LYS A 237 -31.70 -16.72 -4.88
CA LYS A 237 -30.76 -16.42 -5.96
C LYS A 237 -29.61 -17.43 -5.95
N PRO A 238 -29.30 -18.11 -7.07
CA PRO A 238 -28.24 -19.08 -7.14
C PRO A 238 -26.87 -18.39 -6.95
N LEU A 239 -25.97 -19.08 -6.25
CA LEU A 239 -24.59 -18.67 -6.03
C LEU A 239 -23.68 -19.70 -6.71
N ASP A 240 -22.78 -19.24 -7.56
CA ASP A 240 -21.77 -20.06 -8.24
C ASP A 240 -20.44 -20.09 -7.49
N SER A 241 -20.24 -19.16 -6.57
CA SER A 241 -18.96 -18.93 -5.90
C SER A 241 -19.16 -18.22 -4.56
N TYR A 242 -18.13 -18.22 -3.71
CA TYR A 242 -18.09 -17.38 -2.53
C TYR A 242 -18.02 -15.88 -2.87
N ASN A 243 -17.44 -15.55 -4.03
CA ASN A 243 -17.45 -14.19 -4.55
C ASN A 243 -18.90 -13.70 -4.75
N SER A 244 -19.76 -14.53 -5.39
CA SER A 244 -21.20 -14.23 -5.55
C SER A 244 -21.95 -14.14 -4.21
N TYR A 245 -21.54 -14.90 -3.20
CA TYR A 245 -22.06 -14.76 -1.84
C TYR A 245 -21.71 -13.38 -1.25
N LYS A 246 -20.45 -12.94 -1.39
CA LYS A 246 -20.01 -11.60 -0.95
C LYS A 246 -20.80 -10.49 -1.66
N ASP A 247 -20.99 -10.61 -2.98
CA ASP A 247 -21.76 -9.64 -3.73
C ASP A 247 -23.23 -9.58 -3.24
N ALA A 248 -23.85 -10.74 -3.00
CA ALA A 248 -25.22 -10.82 -2.50
C ALA A 248 -25.37 -10.22 -1.10
N THR A 249 -24.39 -10.43 -0.20
CA THR A 249 -24.37 -9.80 1.13
C THR A 249 -24.06 -8.31 1.05
N GLY A 250 -23.22 -7.85 0.11
CA GLY A 250 -22.99 -6.44 -0.18
C GLY A 250 -24.28 -5.70 -0.54
N HIS A 251 -25.12 -6.26 -1.41
CA HIS A 251 -26.44 -5.68 -1.69
C HIS A 251 -27.36 -5.60 -0.48
N ILE A 252 -27.24 -6.55 0.47
CA ILE A 252 -27.99 -6.47 1.74
C ILE A 252 -27.42 -5.31 2.59
N ALA A 253 -26.09 -5.13 2.63
CA ALA A 253 -25.47 -4.01 3.33
C ALA A 253 -25.94 -2.67 2.78
N ASP A 254 -25.95 -2.50 1.44
CA ASP A 254 -26.47 -1.29 0.79
C ASP A 254 -27.94 -1.01 1.18
N ALA A 255 -28.77 -2.04 1.18
CA ALA A 255 -30.16 -1.90 1.60
C ALA A 255 -30.30 -1.54 3.09
N MET A 256 -29.39 -2.05 3.96
CA MET A 256 -29.38 -1.74 5.38
C MET A 256 -29.00 -0.28 5.66
N THR A 257 -28.18 0.37 4.83
CA THR A 257 -27.87 1.79 4.98
C THR A 257 -29.11 2.68 4.82
N ALA A 258 -30.12 2.23 4.08
CA ALA A 258 -31.40 2.88 3.89
C ALA A 258 -32.44 2.51 4.96
N ALA A 259 -32.16 1.54 5.83
CA ALA A 259 -33.08 1.07 6.86
C ALA A 259 -33.28 2.13 7.96
N LYS A 260 -34.53 2.49 8.24
CA LYS A 260 -34.86 3.54 9.22
C LYS A 260 -35.09 3.00 10.63
N THR A 261 -35.41 1.71 10.74
CA THR A 261 -35.73 1.07 12.03
C THR A 261 -34.88 -0.16 12.29
N ARG A 262 -34.81 -0.56 13.56
CA ARG A 262 -34.16 -1.82 13.97
C ARG A 262 -34.84 -3.04 13.34
N ASP A 263 -36.16 -2.99 13.19
CA ASP A 263 -36.95 -4.09 12.64
C ASP A 263 -36.69 -4.23 11.13
N ASP A 264 -36.55 -3.12 10.40
CA ASP A 264 -36.15 -3.15 8.99
C ASP A 264 -34.77 -3.78 8.82
N SER A 265 -33.80 -3.39 9.64
CA SER A 265 -32.46 -3.98 9.63
C SER A 265 -32.50 -5.49 9.91
N LEU A 266 -33.27 -5.92 10.91
CA LEU A 266 -33.44 -7.34 11.25
C LEU A 266 -34.05 -8.14 10.11
N ARG A 267 -35.10 -7.59 9.47
CA ARG A 267 -35.77 -8.20 8.33
C ARG A 267 -34.82 -8.38 7.14
N LEU A 268 -34.02 -7.36 6.82
CA LEU A 268 -33.05 -7.42 5.72
C LEU A 268 -31.96 -8.48 5.94
N ARG A 269 -31.52 -8.67 7.19
CA ARG A 269 -30.51 -9.66 7.57
C ARG A 269 -31.06 -11.08 7.73
N THR A 270 -32.37 -11.26 7.79
CA THR A 270 -32.98 -12.58 7.83
C THR A 270 -33.07 -13.13 6.42
N VAL A 271 -32.29 -14.16 6.16
CA VAL A 271 -32.07 -14.71 4.82
C VAL A 271 -32.39 -16.19 4.77
N THR A 272 -32.78 -16.67 3.59
CA THR A 272 -32.88 -18.10 3.28
C THR A 272 -31.62 -18.56 2.58
N VAL A 273 -31.03 -19.67 3.03
CA VAL A 273 -29.78 -20.24 2.52
C VAL A 273 -30.04 -21.64 2.02
N ALA A 274 -29.75 -21.89 0.75
CA ALA A 274 -29.77 -23.25 0.21
C ALA A 274 -28.37 -23.86 0.32
N VAL A 275 -28.28 -25.01 0.98
CA VAL A 275 -27.04 -25.69 1.29
C VAL A 275 -27.05 -27.09 0.68
N LYS A 276 -26.12 -27.39 -0.20
CA LYS A 276 -25.87 -28.75 -0.68
C LYS A 276 -24.99 -29.48 0.33
N ARG A 277 -25.56 -30.46 1.00
CA ARG A 277 -24.87 -31.21 2.05
C ARG A 277 -23.81 -32.14 1.48
N ALA A 278 -22.59 -32.08 2.00
CA ALA A 278 -21.50 -32.95 1.58
C ALA A 278 -21.83 -34.44 1.80
N ALA A 279 -22.45 -34.77 2.95
CA ALA A 279 -22.74 -36.16 3.33
C ALA A 279 -23.82 -36.85 2.46
N THR A 280 -24.79 -36.10 1.93
CA THR A 280 -25.98 -36.68 1.28
C THR A 280 -26.15 -36.23 -0.18
N GLY A 281 -25.43 -35.15 -0.58
CA GLY A 281 -25.65 -34.50 -1.88
C GLY A 281 -26.98 -33.74 -2.02
N LYS A 282 -27.88 -33.82 -1.02
CA LYS A 282 -29.16 -33.13 -1.02
C LYS A 282 -29.03 -31.64 -0.75
N VAL A 283 -29.92 -30.85 -1.27
CA VAL A 283 -30.02 -29.42 -1.00
C VAL A 283 -31.08 -29.18 0.06
N ASP A 284 -30.66 -28.62 1.19
CA ASP A 284 -31.52 -28.16 2.28
C ASP A 284 -31.67 -26.64 2.17
N THR A 285 -32.92 -26.15 2.38
CA THR A 285 -33.14 -24.69 2.49
C THR A 285 -33.43 -24.35 3.91
N LEU A 286 -32.62 -23.45 4.47
CA LEU A 286 -32.64 -23.07 5.87
C LEU A 286 -32.81 -21.55 5.99
N SER A 287 -33.52 -21.09 7.04
CA SER A 287 -33.62 -19.66 7.33
C SER A 287 -32.69 -19.31 8.50
N THR A 288 -32.01 -18.18 8.40
CA THR A 288 -31.14 -17.68 9.45
C THR A 288 -31.06 -16.16 9.43
N THR A 289 -30.60 -15.58 10.55
CA THR A 289 -30.35 -14.14 10.63
C THR A 289 -28.86 -13.90 10.74
N LEU A 290 -28.29 -13.18 9.77
CA LEU A 290 -26.89 -12.78 9.77
C LEU A 290 -26.61 -11.76 10.89
N THR A 291 -25.34 -11.59 11.30
CA THR A 291 -24.93 -10.53 12.24
C THR A 291 -25.21 -9.14 11.66
N LYS A 292 -24.95 -8.09 12.43
CA LYS A 292 -25.03 -6.71 11.89
C LYS A 292 -24.05 -6.48 10.73
N ASP A 293 -22.90 -7.12 10.77
CA ASP A 293 -21.87 -7.05 9.73
C ASP A 293 -22.06 -8.17 8.67
N LEU A 294 -23.26 -8.74 8.61
CA LEU A 294 -23.65 -9.77 7.63
C LEU A 294 -22.80 -11.04 7.67
N LEU A 295 -22.16 -11.31 8.81
CA LEU A 295 -21.39 -12.53 9.02
C LEU A 295 -22.30 -13.73 9.25
N MET A 296 -22.03 -14.83 8.55
CA MET A 296 -22.67 -16.12 8.78
C MET A 296 -21.91 -16.99 9.77
N GLY A 297 -20.60 -16.79 9.88
CA GLY A 297 -19.72 -17.52 10.80
C GLY A 297 -19.17 -18.83 10.24
N TYR A 298 -18.91 -18.87 8.93
CA TYR A 298 -18.09 -19.90 8.31
C TYR A 298 -16.95 -19.27 7.50
N ALA A 299 -15.90 -20.04 7.30
CA ALA A 299 -14.84 -19.72 6.36
C ALA A 299 -14.97 -20.64 5.13
N PRO A 300 -14.95 -20.10 3.90
CA PRO A 300 -14.90 -20.91 2.70
C PRO A 300 -13.53 -21.55 2.52
N VAL A 301 -13.45 -22.62 1.73
CA VAL A 301 -12.18 -23.18 1.29
C VAL A 301 -11.41 -22.09 0.54
N ASN A 302 -10.20 -21.80 1.02
CA ASN A 302 -9.31 -20.86 0.35
C ASN A 302 -8.56 -21.56 -0.79
N PRO A 303 -8.87 -21.30 -2.07
CA PRO A 303 -8.19 -21.97 -3.17
C PRO A 303 -6.71 -21.62 -3.25
N LEU A 304 -6.31 -20.43 -2.79
CA LEU A 304 -4.90 -20.01 -2.79
C LEU A 304 -4.05 -20.91 -1.89
N ALA A 305 -4.63 -21.49 -0.81
CA ALA A 305 -3.94 -22.43 0.06
C ALA A 305 -3.73 -23.81 -0.60
N SER A 306 -4.52 -24.15 -1.64
CA SER A 306 -4.42 -25.42 -2.36
C SER A 306 -3.53 -25.35 -3.60
N TYR A 307 -3.21 -24.14 -4.09
CA TYR A 307 -2.32 -23.97 -5.24
C TYR A 307 -0.87 -24.21 -4.86
N LYS A 308 -0.09 -24.64 -5.85
CA LYS A 308 1.34 -24.84 -5.67
C LYS A 308 2.02 -23.51 -5.34
N ASN A 309 2.49 -23.37 -4.11
CA ASN A 309 3.39 -22.29 -3.74
C ASN A 309 4.79 -22.59 -4.28
N THR A 310 5.35 -21.65 -5.03
CA THR A 310 6.72 -21.71 -5.51
C THR A 310 7.60 -20.94 -4.56
N HIS A 311 8.48 -21.65 -3.85
CA HIS A 311 9.48 -21.06 -2.97
C HIS A 311 10.85 -21.01 -3.67
N ILE A 312 11.46 -19.82 -3.70
CA ILE A 312 12.81 -19.62 -4.21
C ILE A 312 13.71 -19.18 -3.06
N SER A 313 14.68 -20.01 -2.70
CA SER A 313 15.70 -19.63 -1.73
C SER A 313 16.94 -19.05 -2.44
N TYR A 314 17.53 -18.02 -1.85
CA TYR A 314 18.71 -17.36 -2.36
C TYR A 314 19.88 -17.53 -1.40
N ASN A 315 21.05 -17.84 -1.91
CA ASN A 315 22.27 -17.71 -1.10
C ASN A 315 22.65 -16.23 -0.97
N PHE A 316 23.54 -15.89 -0.03
CA PHE A 316 23.94 -14.52 0.28
C PHE A 316 24.30 -13.70 -0.98
N LEU A 317 25.11 -14.23 -1.89
CA LEU A 317 25.52 -13.47 -3.09
C LEU A 317 24.39 -13.30 -4.10
N LYS A 318 23.50 -14.29 -4.25
CA LYS A 318 22.36 -14.23 -5.18
C LYS A 318 21.20 -13.40 -4.64
N SER A 319 21.14 -13.19 -3.33
CA SER A 319 20.10 -12.35 -2.72
C SER A 319 20.21 -10.87 -3.10
N PHE A 320 21.44 -10.37 -3.35
CA PHE A 320 21.63 -8.97 -3.73
C PHE A 320 20.98 -8.63 -5.08
N PRO A 321 21.27 -9.32 -6.20
CA PRO A 321 20.58 -9.00 -7.44
C PRO A 321 19.07 -9.24 -7.37
N ALA A 322 18.59 -10.23 -6.59
CA ALA A 322 17.17 -10.47 -6.40
C ALA A 322 16.50 -9.33 -5.61
N GLY A 323 17.08 -8.91 -4.48
CA GLY A 323 16.54 -7.83 -3.67
C GLY A 323 16.62 -6.47 -4.34
N VAL A 324 17.69 -6.20 -5.11
CA VAL A 324 17.82 -5.00 -5.92
C VAL A 324 16.74 -4.96 -6.99
N LYS A 325 16.53 -6.07 -7.71
CA LYS A 325 15.45 -6.17 -8.71
C LYS A 325 14.09 -5.93 -8.06
N TYR A 326 13.80 -6.61 -6.95
CA TYR A 326 12.54 -6.44 -6.21
C TYR A 326 12.33 -4.99 -5.78
N GLY A 327 13.34 -4.33 -5.22
CA GLY A 327 13.27 -2.93 -4.81
C GLY A 327 12.97 -1.99 -5.98
N PHE A 328 13.57 -2.20 -7.15
CA PHE A 328 13.27 -1.41 -8.35
C PHE A 328 11.89 -1.73 -8.93
N ASP A 329 11.41 -2.97 -8.85
CA ASP A 329 10.05 -3.34 -9.24
C ASP A 329 9.02 -2.61 -8.35
N VAL A 330 9.24 -2.58 -7.02
CA VAL A 330 8.42 -1.82 -6.07
C VAL A 330 8.42 -0.33 -6.40
N LEU A 331 9.60 0.26 -6.60
CA LEU A 331 9.74 1.68 -6.96
C LEU A 331 9.03 2.00 -8.28
N GLY A 332 9.21 1.16 -9.30
CA GLY A 332 8.57 1.31 -10.61
C GLY A 332 7.04 1.23 -10.51
N GLY A 333 6.52 0.33 -9.68
CA GLY A 333 5.11 0.23 -9.36
C GLY A 333 4.59 1.52 -8.73
N TYR A 334 5.28 2.01 -7.70
CA TYR A 334 4.91 3.24 -7.00
C TYR A 334 4.90 4.47 -7.91
N ILE A 335 5.95 4.67 -8.72
CA ILE A 335 6.02 5.74 -9.73
C ILE A 335 4.85 5.66 -10.72
N SER A 336 4.55 4.44 -11.17
CA SER A 336 3.44 4.20 -12.08
C SER A 336 2.08 4.61 -11.49
N ASP A 337 1.90 4.44 -10.19
CA ASP A 337 0.65 4.70 -9.48
C ASP A 337 0.49 6.18 -9.10
N MET A 338 1.57 6.96 -9.04
CA MET A 338 1.53 8.40 -8.76
C MET A 338 0.60 9.19 -9.67
N ARG A 339 0.40 8.74 -10.92
CA ARG A 339 -0.55 9.37 -11.85
C ARG A 339 -2.00 9.38 -11.35
N TYR A 340 -2.35 8.46 -10.45
CA TYR A 340 -3.70 8.38 -9.89
C TYR A 340 -3.92 9.32 -8.71
N VAL A 341 -2.86 9.82 -8.08
CA VAL A 341 -2.94 10.69 -6.89
C VAL A 341 -3.85 11.89 -7.12
N PHE A 342 -3.80 12.48 -8.33
CA PHE A 342 -4.61 13.66 -8.69
C PHE A 342 -5.99 13.29 -9.28
N SER A 343 -6.35 12.02 -9.33
CA SER A 343 -7.72 11.62 -9.69
C SER A 343 -8.67 11.76 -8.48
N PRO A 344 -10.00 11.94 -8.70
CA PRO A 344 -10.95 12.00 -7.59
C PRO A 344 -10.89 10.79 -6.67
N GLN A 345 -10.71 9.60 -7.24
CA GLN A 345 -10.52 8.34 -6.50
C GLN A 345 -9.19 8.32 -5.75
N GLY A 346 -8.12 8.81 -6.39
CA GLY A 346 -6.79 8.89 -5.80
C GLY A 346 -6.75 9.82 -4.59
N VAL A 347 -7.36 11.00 -4.68
CA VAL A 347 -7.46 11.94 -3.54
C VAL A 347 -8.17 11.29 -2.35
N LYS A 348 -9.25 10.55 -2.59
CA LYS A 348 -9.95 9.77 -1.54
C LYS A 348 -9.11 8.63 -0.99
N SER A 349 -8.21 8.08 -1.79
CA SER A 349 -7.32 6.97 -1.39
C SER A 349 -6.07 7.45 -0.64
N LEU A 350 -5.79 8.77 -0.60
CA LEU A 350 -4.67 9.29 0.17
C LEU A 350 -4.85 8.92 1.64
N GLY A 351 -3.86 8.23 2.19
CA GLY A 351 -3.80 7.87 3.60
C GLY A 351 -2.81 8.74 4.35
N GLY A 352 -3.13 9.05 5.59
CA GLY A 352 -2.27 9.73 6.54
C GLY A 352 -1.54 8.74 7.45
N PHE A 353 -1.26 9.17 8.68
CA PHE A 353 -0.56 8.33 9.66
C PHE A 353 -1.33 7.07 10.05
N GLY A 354 -2.67 7.14 10.10
CA GLY A 354 -3.53 5.99 10.39
C GLY A 354 -3.41 4.92 9.31
N ALA A 355 -3.46 5.31 8.03
CA ALA A 355 -3.30 4.40 6.91
C ALA A 355 -1.90 3.76 6.88
N ILE A 356 -0.83 4.52 7.19
CA ILE A 356 0.53 3.96 7.30
C ILE A 356 0.60 2.94 8.44
N GLY A 357 -0.01 3.25 9.59
CA GLY A 357 -0.07 2.34 10.74
C GLY A 357 -0.79 1.03 10.39
N SER A 358 -1.87 1.08 9.62
CA SER A 358 -2.65 -0.10 9.21
C SER A 358 -1.91 -1.02 8.21
N LEU A 359 -0.79 -0.60 7.64
CA LEU A 359 0.05 -1.47 6.82
C LEU A 359 0.83 -2.50 7.65
N PHE A 360 0.98 -2.26 8.95
CA PHE A 360 1.63 -3.21 9.83
C PHE A 360 0.61 -4.23 10.36
N PRO A 361 1.01 -5.52 10.48
CA PRO A 361 0.09 -6.55 10.96
C PRO A 361 -0.24 -6.38 12.45
N ASP A 362 -1.43 -6.80 12.87
CA ASP A 362 -1.88 -6.75 14.27
C ASP A 362 -1.00 -7.58 15.23
N LYS A 363 -0.34 -8.60 14.70
CA LYS A 363 0.62 -9.41 15.43
C LYS A 363 2.01 -9.16 14.90
N TRP A 364 2.99 -9.11 15.81
CA TRP A 364 4.37 -8.91 15.44
C TRP A 364 4.87 -9.97 14.46
N ASP A 365 5.31 -9.54 13.30
CA ASP A 365 5.88 -10.36 12.23
C ASP A 365 7.16 -9.69 11.70
N TRP A 366 8.29 -10.36 11.87
CA TRP A 366 9.58 -9.82 11.45
C TRP A 366 9.71 -9.66 9.93
N HIS A 367 9.12 -10.55 9.15
CA HIS A 367 9.13 -10.44 7.69
C HIS A 367 8.33 -9.20 7.25
N ALA A 368 7.11 -9.05 7.73
CA ALA A 368 6.27 -7.90 7.43
C ALA A 368 6.91 -6.59 7.91
N PHE A 369 7.51 -6.57 9.11
CA PHE A 369 8.21 -5.40 9.64
C PHE A 369 9.35 -4.94 8.71
N TRP A 370 10.22 -5.85 8.26
CA TRP A 370 11.32 -5.50 7.38
C TRP A 370 10.84 -5.13 5.97
N MET A 371 9.82 -5.82 5.45
CA MET A 371 9.18 -5.45 4.19
C MET A 371 8.64 -4.02 4.21
N MET A 372 7.91 -3.64 5.28
CA MET A 372 7.39 -2.28 5.44
C MET A 372 8.49 -1.26 5.64
N THR A 373 9.52 -1.58 6.42
CA THR A 373 10.69 -0.69 6.61
C THR A 373 11.39 -0.40 5.28
N ALA A 374 11.63 -1.41 4.45
CA ALA A 374 12.23 -1.23 3.13
C ALA A 374 11.30 -0.42 2.20
N PHE A 375 10.01 -0.71 2.21
CA PHE A 375 9.00 0.01 1.44
C PHE A 375 8.93 1.49 1.81
N LEU A 376 8.85 1.82 3.09
CA LEU A 376 8.86 3.21 3.55
C LEU A 376 10.17 3.91 3.20
N SER A 377 11.30 3.24 3.32
CA SER A 377 12.60 3.81 2.96
C SER A 377 12.70 4.14 1.47
N ILE A 378 12.16 3.29 0.58
CA ILE A 378 12.14 3.55 -0.87
C ILE A 378 11.18 4.68 -1.25
N ILE A 379 10.02 4.74 -0.57
CA ILE A 379 9.06 5.84 -0.76
C ILE A 379 9.68 7.16 -0.30
N LEU A 380 10.32 7.21 0.86
CA LEU A 380 11.00 8.41 1.35
C LEU A 380 12.10 8.85 0.38
N ALA A 381 12.89 7.92 -0.17
CA ALA A 381 13.88 8.25 -1.19
C ALA A 381 13.23 8.86 -2.43
N PHE A 382 12.14 8.29 -2.91
CA PHE A 382 11.43 8.78 -4.09
C PHE A 382 10.74 10.13 -3.83
N MET A 383 10.02 10.27 -2.73
CA MET A 383 9.31 11.52 -2.42
C MET A 383 10.27 12.68 -2.23
N ASN A 384 11.39 12.46 -1.57
CA ASN A 384 12.39 13.50 -1.33
C ASN A 384 13.14 13.94 -2.60
N ILE A 385 13.21 13.09 -3.64
CA ILE A 385 13.83 13.50 -4.93
C ILE A 385 12.87 14.26 -5.85
N LEU A 386 11.56 14.25 -5.55
CA LEU A 386 10.60 15.02 -6.36
C LEU A 386 10.94 16.51 -6.37
N PRO A 387 10.78 17.21 -7.51
CA PRO A 387 11.13 18.62 -7.64
C PRO A 387 10.06 19.52 -6.97
N ILE A 388 9.75 19.23 -5.70
CA ILE A 388 8.82 19.99 -4.88
C ILE A 388 9.64 20.85 -3.91
N PRO A 389 9.52 22.18 -3.97
CA PRO A 389 10.15 23.05 -2.96
C PRO A 389 9.71 22.61 -1.56
N ALA A 390 10.56 22.78 -0.58
CA ALA A 390 10.46 22.22 0.78
C ALA A 390 10.85 20.72 0.93
N LEU A 391 11.14 20.02 -0.16
CA LEU A 391 11.80 18.73 -0.16
C LEU A 391 13.23 18.87 -0.73
N ASP A 392 14.09 17.91 -0.46
CA ASP A 392 15.49 17.90 -0.97
C ASP A 392 15.54 18.07 -2.50
N GLY A 393 14.58 17.47 -3.22
CA GLY A 393 14.45 17.56 -4.68
C GLY A 393 14.19 18.98 -5.21
N GLY A 394 13.55 19.84 -4.42
CA GLY A 394 13.40 21.26 -4.75
C GLY A 394 14.75 21.96 -4.77
N PHE A 395 15.58 21.76 -3.74
CA PHE A 395 16.96 22.27 -3.71
C PHE A 395 17.81 21.67 -4.82
N VAL A 396 17.68 20.40 -5.09
CA VAL A 396 18.34 19.72 -6.22
C VAL A 396 18.00 20.40 -7.54
N LEU A 397 16.75 20.75 -7.77
CA LEU A 397 16.31 21.47 -8.97
C LEU A 397 16.98 22.85 -9.07
N PHE A 398 17.03 23.61 -7.99
CA PHE A 398 17.71 24.92 -7.96
C PHE A 398 19.22 24.80 -8.21
N LEU A 399 19.84 23.76 -7.66
CA LEU A 399 21.27 23.49 -7.90
C LEU A 399 21.56 23.07 -9.33
N PHE A 400 20.66 22.28 -9.98
CA PHE A 400 20.78 21.98 -11.40
C PHE A 400 20.66 23.24 -12.25
N TYR A 401 19.70 24.14 -11.94
CA TYR A 401 19.60 25.42 -12.60
C TYR A 401 20.90 26.23 -12.47
N GLU A 402 21.50 26.29 -11.27
CA GLU A 402 22.77 26.99 -11.04
C GLU A 402 23.93 26.37 -11.82
N ILE A 403 24.02 25.03 -11.89
CA ILE A 403 25.07 24.33 -12.63
C ILE A 403 24.97 24.60 -14.13
N ILE A 404 23.73 24.60 -14.68
CA ILE A 404 23.50 24.76 -16.13
C ILE A 404 23.67 26.23 -16.55
N THR A 405 23.16 27.17 -15.77
CA THR A 405 23.13 28.60 -16.15
C THR A 405 24.32 29.41 -15.62
N GLY A 406 25.06 28.85 -14.64
CA GLY A 406 26.11 29.56 -13.91
C GLY A 406 25.58 30.67 -12.99
N ARG A 407 24.28 30.77 -12.76
CA ARG A 407 23.62 31.80 -11.97
C ARG A 407 22.76 31.20 -10.87
N LYS A 408 22.93 31.68 -9.64
CA LYS A 408 22.03 31.30 -8.53
C LYS A 408 20.63 31.91 -8.75
N PRO A 409 19.55 31.15 -8.44
CA PRO A 409 18.23 31.75 -8.27
C PRO A 409 18.30 32.83 -7.17
N SER A 410 17.42 33.84 -7.24
CA SER A 410 17.39 34.86 -6.20
C SER A 410 16.86 34.29 -4.88
N ASP A 411 17.41 34.76 -3.76
CA ASP A 411 17.02 34.28 -2.42
C ASP A 411 15.53 34.45 -2.18
N LYS A 412 14.94 35.57 -2.62
CA LYS A 412 13.48 35.81 -2.55
C LYS A 412 12.67 34.78 -3.33
N PHE A 413 13.15 34.38 -4.52
CA PHE A 413 12.46 33.36 -5.30
C PHE A 413 12.49 32.00 -4.60
N MET A 414 13.64 31.60 -4.03
CA MET A 414 13.79 30.35 -3.29
C MET A 414 12.89 30.36 -2.04
N GLU A 415 12.85 31.46 -1.28
CA GLU A 415 11.99 31.62 -0.11
C GLU A 415 10.51 31.49 -0.45
N TYR A 416 10.02 32.19 -1.49
CA TYR A 416 8.63 32.07 -1.92
C TYR A 416 8.29 30.65 -2.42
N ALA A 417 9.19 30.03 -3.17
CA ALA A 417 8.99 28.66 -3.63
C ALA A 417 8.87 27.69 -2.47
N GLU A 418 9.71 27.84 -1.44
CA GLU A 418 9.70 27.04 -0.23
C GLU A 418 8.41 27.21 0.57
N ILE A 419 7.95 28.45 0.79
CA ILE A 419 6.66 28.74 1.46
C ILE A 419 5.50 28.08 0.71
N VAL A 420 5.46 28.16 -0.61
CA VAL A 420 4.43 27.52 -1.44
C VAL A 420 4.53 25.99 -1.33
N GLY A 421 5.74 25.43 -1.36
CA GLY A 421 5.98 23.99 -1.19
C GLY A 421 5.51 23.48 0.16
N ILE A 422 5.87 24.15 1.25
CA ILE A 422 5.42 23.83 2.61
C ILE A 422 3.89 23.90 2.68
N GLY A 423 3.27 24.97 2.15
CA GLY A 423 1.81 25.10 2.12
C GLY A 423 1.12 23.97 1.39
N PHE A 424 1.69 23.53 0.26
CA PHE A 424 1.18 22.40 -0.51
C PHE A 424 1.31 21.08 0.27
N LEU A 425 2.45 20.79 0.92
CA LEU A 425 2.67 19.60 1.72
C LEU A 425 1.74 19.55 2.94
N LEU A 426 1.55 20.70 3.61
CA LEU A 426 0.60 20.81 4.73
C LEU A 426 -0.83 20.53 4.28
N LEU A 427 -1.24 21.04 3.11
CA LEU A 427 -2.56 20.76 2.55
C LEU A 427 -2.73 19.26 2.29
N LEU A 428 -1.75 18.61 1.66
CA LEU A 428 -1.79 17.17 1.42
C LEU A 428 -1.87 16.38 2.73
N MET A 429 -1.11 16.78 3.75
CA MET A 429 -1.13 16.14 5.07
C MET A 429 -2.52 16.28 5.74
N ILE A 430 -3.14 17.46 5.65
CA ILE A 430 -4.48 17.69 6.19
C ILE A 430 -5.50 16.80 5.47
N VAL A 431 -5.48 16.75 4.13
CA VAL A 431 -6.39 15.92 3.33
C VAL A 431 -6.20 14.44 3.67
N ALA A 432 -4.96 13.95 3.75
CA ALA A 432 -4.67 12.55 4.04
C ALA A 432 -5.17 12.13 5.43
N ASN A 433 -4.89 12.93 6.46
CA ASN A 433 -5.35 12.62 7.82
C ASN A 433 -6.87 12.79 7.97
N LEU A 434 -7.48 13.75 7.24
CA LEU A 434 -8.95 13.88 7.22
C LEU A 434 -9.60 12.63 6.59
N ASN A 435 -9.04 12.10 5.50
CA ASN A 435 -9.50 10.86 4.91
C ASN A 435 -9.42 9.69 5.90
N ASP A 436 -8.33 9.59 6.69
CA ASP A 436 -8.21 8.55 7.71
C ASP A 436 -9.32 8.66 8.77
N ILE A 437 -9.61 9.88 9.23
CA ILE A 437 -10.71 10.14 10.18
C ILE A 437 -12.05 9.77 9.57
N LEU A 438 -12.31 10.15 8.31
CA LEU A 438 -13.57 9.83 7.64
C LEU A 438 -13.76 8.32 7.44
N ARG A 439 -12.68 7.57 7.11
CA ARG A 439 -12.71 6.11 7.05
C ARG A 439 -13.00 5.50 8.42
N TRP A 440 -12.35 5.99 9.47
CA TRP A 440 -12.58 5.50 10.83
C TRP A 440 -14.00 5.77 11.31
N LEU A 441 -14.62 6.87 10.88
CA LEU A 441 -16.02 7.19 11.16
C LEU A 441 -17.02 6.48 10.24
N GLY A 442 -16.56 5.71 9.24
CA GLY A 442 -17.42 4.98 8.31
C GLY A 442 -18.10 5.83 7.23
N TYR A 443 -17.57 7.04 6.94
CA TYR A 443 -18.09 7.90 5.88
C TYR A 443 -17.39 7.67 4.51
N MET A 444 -16.37 6.83 4.47
CA MET A 444 -15.62 6.51 3.24
C MET A 444 -15.30 5.01 3.18
#